data_d6a93d2b07afe24c644ab6621318efac
#
_entry.id   d6a93d2b07afe24c644ab6621318efac
#
_cell.length_a   1.000
_cell.length_b   1.000
_cell.length_c   1.000
_cell.angle_alpha   90.00
_cell.angle_beta   90.00
_cell.angle_gamma   90.00
#
_symmetry.space_group_name_H-M   'P 1'
#
loop_
_entity.id
_entity.type
_entity.pdbx_description
1 polymer ?
#
loop_
_entity_poly.entity_id
_entity_poly.type
_entity_poly.pdbx_seq_one_letter_code
_entity_poly.pdbx_strand_id
1 'polypeptide(L)'
;MTASDGSDNSVILEDILIGDVWVFSGQSNMQMGLQEADGGAEAIAAATSDMPIRVLSVPKATAKTPQSEIGAEWKHCTPQSLPKLSAVAWFFAHHLRQAPELQAVPLGLVDSSFGGTAIEGWTPEGTLPNIDKSQLSGSLFGIQAAHLYNRMIVPLTVYKVKGVVWYQN
;
A
#
# COMPACT_ATOMS: atom_id res chain seq x y z
N MET A 1 5.78 8.02 21.92
CA MET A 1 7.21 7.64 21.86
C MET A 1 8.03 8.90 21.66
N THR A 2 9.11 9.07 22.39
CA THR A 2 10.03 10.21 22.22
C THR A 2 11.33 9.67 21.65
N ALA A 3 11.78 10.24 20.53
CA ALA A 3 13.10 9.97 19.95
C ALA A 3 13.98 11.20 20.16
N SER A 4 15.22 11.02 20.66
CA SER A 4 16.21 12.06 20.82
C SER A 4 17.54 11.57 20.25
N ASP A 5 18.27 12.46 19.63
CA ASP A 5 19.63 12.22 19.11
C ASP A 5 20.72 12.54 20.13
N GLY A 6 20.34 12.83 21.38
CA GLY A 6 21.26 13.25 22.44
C GLY A 6 21.55 14.76 22.47
N SER A 7 20.99 15.53 21.55
CA SER A 7 20.92 17.00 21.60
C SER A 7 19.63 17.44 22.28
N ASP A 8 19.44 18.76 22.45
CA ASP A 8 18.20 19.33 22.96
C ASP A 8 16.96 19.15 22.04
N ASN A 9 17.17 18.50 20.86
CA ASN A 9 16.11 18.21 19.91
C ASN A 9 15.47 16.86 20.25
N SER A 10 14.18 16.86 20.55
CA SER A 10 13.37 15.68 20.70
C SER A 10 12.20 15.70 19.73
N VAL A 11 11.93 14.57 19.10
CA VAL A 11 10.72 14.36 18.28
C VAL A 11 9.76 13.50 19.10
N ILE A 12 8.55 14.02 19.32
CA ILE A 12 7.48 13.26 19.96
C ILE A 12 6.61 12.69 18.83
N LEU A 13 6.51 11.36 18.82
CA LEU A 13 5.62 10.64 17.93
C LEU A 13 4.43 10.14 18.77
N GLU A 14 3.23 10.51 18.37
CA GLU A 14 1.98 10.11 19.03
C GLU A 14 1.21 9.12 18.17
N ASP A 15 0.23 8.43 18.73
CA ASP A 15 -0.64 7.48 18.03
C ASP A 15 0.12 6.41 17.23
N ILE A 16 1.14 5.81 17.85
CA ILE A 16 1.95 4.76 17.25
C ILE A 16 1.37 3.39 17.59
N LEU A 17 1.17 2.55 16.56
CA LEU A 17 0.89 1.13 16.71
C LEU A 17 2.13 0.32 16.31
N ILE A 18 2.44 -0.71 17.09
CA ILE A 18 3.46 -1.70 16.77
C ILE A 18 2.75 -2.98 16.34
N GLY A 19 2.96 -3.42 15.12
CA GLY A 19 2.24 -4.57 14.57
C GLY A 19 2.79 -4.99 13.20
N ASP A 20 1.99 -5.75 12.46
CA ASP A 20 2.35 -6.30 11.15
C ASP A 20 1.93 -5.36 10.02
N VAL A 21 2.88 -4.97 9.18
CA VAL A 21 2.62 -4.15 7.99
C VAL A 21 2.57 -5.05 6.75
N TRP A 22 1.50 -4.90 5.96
CA TRP A 22 1.30 -5.62 4.70
C TRP A 22 1.19 -4.64 3.55
N VAL A 23 1.85 -4.95 2.43
CA VAL A 23 1.77 -4.16 1.19
C VAL A 23 0.88 -4.88 0.19
N PHE A 24 -0.08 -4.16 -0.35
CA PHE A 24 -1.00 -4.60 -1.41
C PHE A 24 -0.67 -3.83 -2.67
N SER A 25 -0.29 -4.52 -3.72
CA SER A 25 0.13 -3.89 -4.96
C SER A 25 -0.31 -4.70 -6.18
N GLY A 26 -0.22 -4.10 -7.34
CA GLY A 26 -0.69 -4.66 -8.61
C GLY A 26 -1.56 -3.66 -9.37
N GLN A 27 -2.48 -4.18 -10.20
CA GLN A 27 -3.30 -3.35 -11.07
C GLN A 27 -4.79 -3.25 -10.65
N SER A 28 -5.72 -3.14 -11.61
CA SER A 28 -7.14 -2.79 -11.39
C SER A 28 -7.86 -3.64 -10.35
N ASN A 29 -7.65 -4.96 -10.34
CA ASN A 29 -8.32 -5.84 -9.37
C ASN A 29 -7.78 -5.65 -7.95
N MET A 30 -6.50 -5.29 -7.78
CA MET A 30 -5.98 -4.86 -6.49
C MET A 30 -6.49 -3.48 -6.10
N GLN A 31 -6.59 -2.56 -7.05
CA GLN A 31 -7.02 -1.18 -6.84
C GLN A 31 -8.51 -1.05 -6.51
N MET A 32 -9.35 -2.02 -6.88
CA MET A 32 -10.80 -1.95 -6.68
C MET A 32 -11.13 -1.53 -5.25
N GLY A 33 -11.82 -0.39 -5.13
CA GLY A 33 -12.12 0.21 -3.83
C GLY A 33 -13.14 -0.61 -3.04
N LEU A 34 -13.04 -0.56 -1.72
CA LEU A 34 -13.95 -1.28 -0.84
C LEU A 34 -15.43 -0.94 -1.10
N GLN A 35 -15.73 0.31 -1.47
CA GLN A 35 -17.10 0.72 -1.82
C GLN A 35 -17.66 0.02 -3.07
N GLU A 36 -16.81 -0.59 -3.90
CA GLU A 36 -17.18 -1.25 -5.15
C GLU A 36 -17.36 -2.76 -4.98
N ALA A 37 -16.96 -3.29 -3.82
CA ALA A 37 -17.00 -4.71 -3.54
C ALA A 37 -18.29 -5.14 -2.82
N ASP A 38 -18.69 -6.38 -3.03
CA ASP A 38 -19.78 -6.99 -2.26
C ASP A 38 -19.42 -6.99 -0.76
N GLY A 39 -20.37 -6.57 0.10
CA GLY A 39 -20.15 -6.39 1.54
C GLY A 39 -19.31 -5.17 1.91
N GLY A 40 -18.89 -4.36 0.93
CA GLY A 40 -18.07 -3.19 1.18
C GLY A 40 -18.78 -2.06 1.90
N ALA A 41 -20.05 -1.83 1.58
CA ALA A 41 -20.87 -0.80 2.23
C ALA A 41 -21.05 -1.08 3.73
N GLU A 42 -21.32 -2.32 4.09
CA GLU A 42 -21.45 -2.77 5.48
C GLU A 42 -20.13 -2.67 6.23
N ALA A 43 -19.04 -3.08 5.58
CA ALA A 43 -17.68 -2.98 6.14
C ALA A 43 -17.28 -1.53 6.43
N ILE A 44 -17.57 -0.61 5.50
CA ILE A 44 -17.32 0.82 5.67
C ILE A 44 -18.15 1.39 6.83
N ALA A 45 -19.45 1.05 6.89
CA ALA A 45 -20.34 1.55 7.94
C ALA A 45 -19.95 1.04 9.35
N ALA A 46 -19.38 -0.17 9.44
CA ALA A 46 -18.91 -0.77 10.69
C ALA A 46 -17.52 -0.28 11.14
N ALA A 47 -16.82 0.50 10.33
CA ALA A 47 -15.46 0.94 10.64
C ALA A 47 -15.44 2.01 11.74
N THR A 48 -14.51 1.84 12.69
CA THR A 48 -14.32 2.77 13.80
C THR A 48 -12.85 3.11 13.98
N SER A 49 -12.56 4.29 14.47
CA SER A 49 -11.18 4.80 14.59
C SER A 49 -10.35 4.07 15.66
N ASP A 50 -10.99 3.32 16.55
CA ASP A 50 -10.36 2.52 17.59
C ASP A 50 -9.92 1.12 17.11
N MET A 51 -10.30 0.74 15.89
CA MET A 51 -9.76 -0.48 15.29
C MET A 51 -8.23 -0.40 15.25
N PRO A 52 -7.51 -1.47 15.68
CA PRO A 52 -6.05 -1.49 15.62
C PRO A 52 -5.56 -1.76 14.18
N ILE A 53 -6.10 -1.02 13.23
CA ILE A 53 -5.74 -1.04 11.81
C ILE A 53 -5.43 0.40 11.39
N ARG A 54 -4.34 0.56 10.64
CA ARG A 54 -3.99 1.80 9.96
C ARG A 54 -3.90 1.56 8.48
N VAL A 55 -4.31 2.53 7.69
CA VAL A 55 -4.28 2.46 6.23
C VAL A 55 -3.41 3.57 5.66
N LEU A 56 -2.63 3.23 4.64
CA LEU A 56 -1.80 4.16 3.90
C LEU A 56 -2.02 3.92 2.41
N SER A 57 -2.60 4.90 1.72
CA SER A 57 -2.80 4.83 0.27
C SER A 57 -1.71 5.62 -0.43
N VAL A 58 -0.90 4.92 -1.22
CA VAL A 58 0.19 5.51 -1.99
C VAL A 58 -0.37 6.32 -3.15
N PRO A 59 0.00 7.61 -3.31
CA PRO A 59 -0.42 8.40 -4.45
C PRO A 59 0.04 7.78 -5.77
N LYS A 60 -0.87 7.63 -6.72
CA LYS A 60 -0.59 7.08 -8.05
C LYS A 60 0.25 8.06 -8.85
N ALA A 61 1.49 7.71 -9.06
CA ALA A 61 2.44 8.52 -9.80
C ALA A 61 3.59 7.67 -10.35
N THR A 62 4.36 8.24 -11.26
CA THR A 62 5.54 7.62 -11.86
C THR A 62 6.78 8.47 -11.60
N ALA A 63 7.96 7.87 -11.61
CA ALA A 63 9.22 8.59 -11.54
C ALA A 63 10.29 7.88 -12.39
N LYS A 64 11.11 8.68 -13.08
CA LYS A 64 12.24 8.15 -13.88
C LYS A 64 13.36 7.58 -13.00
N THR A 65 13.50 8.09 -11.80
CA THR A 65 14.53 7.67 -10.83
C THR A 65 13.90 7.28 -9.50
N PRO A 66 14.55 6.40 -8.73
CA PRO A 66 14.10 6.02 -7.38
C PRO A 66 13.81 7.23 -6.50
N GLN A 67 12.68 7.21 -5.81
CA GLN A 67 12.27 8.25 -4.87
C GLN A 67 12.44 7.77 -3.43
N SER A 68 12.73 8.69 -2.51
CA SER A 68 12.88 8.39 -1.08
C SER A 68 11.61 8.64 -0.27
N GLU A 69 10.68 9.44 -0.81
CA GLU A 69 9.48 9.84 -0.11
C GLU A 69 8.21 9.38 -0.83
N ILE A 70 7.23 8.94 -0.06
CA ILE A 70 5.97 8.43 -0.61
C ILE A 70 4.92 9.53 -0.76
N GLY A 71 4.96 10.56 0.07
CA GLY A 71 3.98 11.64 0.06
C GLY A 71 2.58 11.19 0.51
N ALA A 72 2.50 10.27 1.47
CA ALA A 72 1.27 9.75 2.03
C ALA A 72 1.37 9.68 3.56
N GLU A 73 0.21 9.68 4.21
CA GLU A 73 0.08 9.62 5.66
C GLU A 73 -0.73 8.40 6.09
N TRP A 74 -0.38 7.83 7.22
CA TRP A 74 -1.17 6.80 7.88
C TRP A 74 -2.49 7.37 8.39
N LYS A 75 -3.58 6.65 8.17
CA LYS A 75 -4.93 7.05 8.60
C LYS A 75 -5.56 5.97 9.46
N HIS A 76 -6.41 6.37 10.38
CA HIS A 76 -7.33 5.47 11.06
C HIS A 76 -8.32 4.85 10.08
N CYS A 77 -8.81 3.66 10.41
CA CYS A 77 -9.96 3.09 9.73
C CYS A 77 -11.24 3.84 10.13
N THR A 78 -11.80 4.55 9.20
CA THR A 78 -13.05 5.30 9.39
C THR A 78 -13.90 5.17 8.12
N PRO A 79 -15.20 5.45 8.19
CA PRO A 79 -16.05 5.49 6.99
C PRO A 79 -15.53 6.46 5.90
N GLN A 80 -14.72 7.44 6.28
CA GLN A 80 -14.13 8.40 5.33
C GLN A 80 -12.85 7.90 4.68
N SER A 81 -12.05 7.08 5.37
CA SER A 81 -10.75 6.60 4.87
C SER A 81 -10.84 5.32 4.05
N LEU A 82 -11.88 4.49 4.25
CA LEU A 82 -11.98 3.16 3.67
C LEU A 82 -12.58 3.05 2.27
N PRO A 83 -13.47 3.93 1.78
CA PRO A 83 -14.18 3.70 0.52
C PRO A 83 -13.28 3.38 -0.67
N LYS A 84 -12.11 4.04 -0.75
CA LYS A 84 -11.15 3.89 -1.84
C LYS A 84 -9.97 2.96 -1.51
N LEU A 85 -9.91 2.41 -0.30
CA LEU A 85 -8.91 1.41 0.06
C LEU A 85 -9.18 0.13 -0.75
N SER A 86 -8.14 -0.56 -1.18
CA SER A 86 -8.25 -1.87 -1.82
C SER A 86 -9.18 -2.80 -1.04
N ALA A 87 -10.21 -3.32 -1.69
CA ALA A 87 -11.11 -4.31 -1.11
C ALA A 87 -10.35 -5.58 -0.71
N VAL A 88 -9.37 -5.98 -1.52
CA VAL A 88 -8.50 -7.13 -1.21
C VAL A 88 -7.73 -6.88 0.10
N ALA A 89 -7.17 -5.68 0.28
CA ALA A 89 -6.45 -5.32 1.49
C ALA A 89 -7.36 -5.36 2.73
N TRP A 90 -8.56 -4.82 2.62
CA TRP A 90 -9.51 -4.81 3.72
C TRP A 90 -9.98 -6.20 4.11
N PHE A 91 -10.45 -7.01 3.17
CA PHE A 91 -10.96 -8.35 3.46
C PHE A 91 -9.85 -9.30 3.90
N PHE A 92 -8.63 -9.14 3.38
CA PHE A 92 -7.46 -9.85 3.89
C PHE A 92 -7.23 -9.55 5.37
N ALA A 93 -7.19 -8.27 5.77
CA ALA A 93 -7.00 -7.87 7.16
C ALA A 93 -8.14 -8.36 8.06
N HIS A 94 -9.38 -8.24 7.59
CA HIS A 94 -10.56 -8.73 8.31
C HIS A 94 -10.46 -10.24 8.55
N HIS A 95 -10.08 -11.00 7.53
CA HIS A 95 -9.95 -12.46 7.63
C HIS A 95 -8.77 -12.87 8.54
N LEU A 96 -7.64 -12.19 8.40
CA LEU A 96 -6.45 -12.42 9.24
C LEU A 96 -6.75 -12.24 10.73
N ARG A 97 -7.55 -11.24 11.07
CA ARG A 97 -7.96 -10.96 12.45
C ARG A 97 -8.98 -11.95 13.04
N GLN A 98 -9.53 -12.86 12.25
CA GLN A 98 -10.35 -13.96 12.75
C GLN A 98 -9.51 -15.05 13.43
N ALA A 99 -8.21 -15.13 13.13
CA ALA A 99 -7.28 -16.04 13.81
C ALA A 99 -7.03 -15.53 15.24
N PRO A 100 -7.27 -16.33 16.29
CA PRO A 100 -7.17 -15.90 17.69
C PRO A 100 -5.82 -15.29 18.04
N GLU A 101 -4.73 -15.85 17.51
CA GLU A 101 -3.36 -15.42 17.74
C GLU A 101 -3.00 -14.09 17.07
N LEU A 102 -3.76 -13.66 16.07
CA LEU A 102 -3.54 -12.43 15.31
C LEU A 102 -4.56 -11.34 15.63
N GLN A 103 -5.63 -11.67 16.35
CA GLN A 103 -6.71 -10.76 16.65
C GLN A 103 -6.25 -9.47 17.37
N ALA A 104 -5.28 -9.60 18.27
CA ALA A 104 -4.75 -8.48 19.05
C ALA A 104 -3.58 -7.76 18.35
N VAL A 105 -3.05 -8.31 17.22
CA VAL A 105 -1.92 -7.70 16.50
C VAL A 105 -2.41 -6.53 15.67
N PRO A 106 -1.89 -5.30 15.89
CA PRO A 106 -2.19 -4.19 15.02
C PRO A 106 -1.75 -4.42 13.58
N LEU A 107 -2.53 -3.96 12.62
CA LEU A 107 -2.24 -4.11 11.20
C LEU A 107 -2.04 -2.77 10.51
N GLY A 108 -0.99 -2.66 9.70
CA GLY A 108 -0.79 -1.59 8.75
C GLY A 108 -1.06 -2.09 7.33
N LEU A 109 -1.99 -1.46 6.62
CA LEU A 109 -2.34 -1.81 5.25
C LEU A 109 -1.84 -0.71 4.31
N VAL A 110 -0.85 -1.05 3.50
CA VAL A 110 -0.28 -0.14 2.49
C VAL A 110 -0.86 -0.52 1.14
N ASP A 111 -1.74 0.32 0.59
CA ASP A 111 -2.28 0.16 -0.76
C ASP A 111 -1.41 0.94 -1.75
N SER A 112 -0.62 0.21 -2.52
CA SER A 112 0.25 0.73 -3.59
C SER A 112 -0.15 0.11 -4.93
N SER A 113 -1.41 0.27 -5.33
CA SER A 113 -1.96 -0.29 -6.56
C SER A 113 -2.27 0.78 -7.60
N PHE A 114 -2.17 0.40 -8.90
CA PHE A 114 -2.50 1.30 -10.01
C PHE A 114 -3.06 0.50 -11.19
N GLY A 115 -4.36 0.64 -11.44
CA GLY A 115 -5.08 -0.05 -12.51
C GLY A 115 -4.62 0.32 -13.90
N GLY A 116 -4.73 -0.62 -14.84
CA GLY A 116 -4.34 -0.41 -16.24
C GLY A 116 -2.83 -0.37 -16.48
N THR A 117 -2.03 -0.86 -15.52
CA THR A 117 -0.58 -0.83 -15.60
C THR A 117 -0.01 -2.21 -15.93
N ALA A 118 1.02 -2.24 -16.77
CA ALA A 118 1.77 -3.45 -17.07
C ALA A 118 2.82 -3.73 -15.98
N ILE A 119 3.17 -5.01 -15.79
CA ILE A 119 4.11 -5.46 -14.76
C ILE A 119 5.50 -4.83 -14.87
N GLU A 120 5.91 -4.49 -16.07
CA GLU A 120 7.22 -3.89 -16.36
C GLU A 120 7.39 -2.54 -15.66
N GLY A 121 6.30 -1.76 -15.51
CA GLY A 121 6.32 -0.51 -14.76
C GLY A 121 6.68 -0.70 -13.28
N TRP A 122 6.37 -1.87 -12.73
CA TRP A 122 6.60 -2.25 -11.34
C TRP A 122 7.90 -3.02 -11.11
N THR A 123 8.65 -3.31 -12.17
CA THR A 123 9.87 -4.11 -12.09
C THR A 123 11.11 -3.20 -12.07
N PRO A 124 12.10 -3.43 -11.19
CA PRO A 124 13.32 -2.65 -11.14
C PRO A 124 14.06 -2.63 -12.48
N GLU A 125 14.69 -1.50 -12.80
CA GLU A 125 15.53 -1.40 -13.99
C GLU A 125 16.67 -2.42 -13.95
N GLY A 126 16.94 -3.06 -15.08
CA GLY A 126 18.01 -4.05 -15.22
C GLY A 126 17.66 -5.47 -14.75
N THR A 127 16.50 -5.68 -14.12
CA THR A 127 16.06 -7.03 -13.73
C THR A 127 15.26 -7.75 -14.82
N LEU A 128 14.76 -7.03 -15.82
CA LEU A 128 14.05 -7.59 -16.95
C LEU A 128 15.07 -7.97 -18.05
N PRO A 129 15.38 -9.28 -18.23
CA PRO A 129 16.32 -9.67 -19.27
C PRO A 129 15.69 -9.48 -20.65
N ASN A 130 16.32 -8.67 -21.48
CA ASN A 130 16.06 -8.60 -22.94
C ASN A 130 14.59 -8.40 -23.37
N ILE A 131 13.80 -7.69 -22.60
CA ILE A 131 12.48 -7.28 -23.07
C ILE A 131 12.68 -6.22 -24.14
N ASP A 132 12.21 -6.52 -25.34
CA ASP A 132 12.10 -5.53 -26.40
C ASP A 132 11.25 -4.37 -25.90
N LYS A 133 11.88 -3.19 -25.75
CA LYS A 133 11.19 -1.99 -25.26
C LYS A 133 9.98 -1.59 -26.11
N SER A 134 9.90 -2.06 -27.36
CA SER A 134 8.75 -1.87 -28.23
C SER A 134 7.52 -2.68 -27.78
N GLN A 135 7.71 -3.77 -27.02
CA GLN A 135 6.65 -4.60 -26.47
C GLN A 135 6.14 -4.10 -25.10
N LEU A 136 6.80 -3.11 -24.51
CA LEU A 136 6.38 -2.48 -23.24
C LEU A 136 5.16 -1.53 -23.41
N SER A 137 4.53 -1.52 -24.56
CA SER A 137 3.41 -0.64 -24.90
C SER A 137 2.06 -1.06 -24.30
N GLY A 138 2.01 -2.09 -23.48
CA GLY A 138 0.76 -2.62 -22.90
C GLY A 138 0.14 -1.78 -21.78
N SER A 139 0.79 -0.73 -21.31
CA SER A 139 0.22 0.16 -20.31
C SER A 139 -0.75 1.15 -20.96
N LEU A 140 -1.99 1.22 -20.46
CA LEU A 140 -2.99 2.19 -20.91
C LEU A 140 -2.53 3.65 -20.79
N PHE A 141 -1.53 3.93 -19.95
CA PHE A 141 -1.03 5.28 -19.65
C PHE A 141 0.37 5.55 -20.23
N GLY A 142 0.91 4.68 -21.09
CA GLY A 142 2.28 4.82 -21.61
C GLY A 142 3.37 4.80 -20.53
N ILE A 143 3.11 4.13 -19.41
CA ILE A 143 4.06 4.06 -18.29
C ILE A 143 5.26 3.22 -18.69
N GLN A 144 6.45 3.80 -18.53
CA GLN A 144 7.72 3.16 -18.87
C GLN A 144 8.13 2.13 -17.79
N ALA A 145 9.00 1.20 -18.20
CA ALA A 145 9.58 0.22 -17.27
C ALA A 145 10.21 0.91 -16.04
N ALA A 146 10.07 0.28 -14.88
CA ALA A 146 10.55 0.74 -13.57
C ALA A 146 9.93 2.04 -13.02
N HIS A 147 9.14 2.80 -13.79
CA HIS A 147 8.68 4.11 -13.34
C HIS A 147 7.69 4.04 -12.15
N LEU A 148 6.85 3.01 -12.08
CA LEU A 148 5.99 2.76 -10.90
C LEU A 148 6.82 2.21 -9.75
N TYR A 149 7.75 1.29 -10.02
CA TYR A 149 8.67 0.78 -9.01
C TYR A 149 9.40 1.93 -8.33
N ASN A 150 10.00 2.83 -9.10
CA ASN A 150 10.77 3.96 -8.60
C ASN A 150 9.95 4.90 -7.70
N ARG A 151 8.66 5.09 -8.00
CA ARG A 151 7.80 6.05 -7.30
C ARG A 151 6.95 5.43 -6.22
N MET A 152 6.44 4.23 -6.43
CA MET A 152 5.40 3.64 -5.58
C MET A 152 5.91 2.47 -4.73
N ILE A 153 7.06 1.87 -5.08
CA ILE A 153 7.63 0.74 -4.32
C ILE A 153 8.89 1.14 -3.57
N VAL A 154 9.85 1.81 -4.23
CA VAL A 154 11.14 2.16 -3.61
C VAL A 154 10.98 2.88 -2.27
N PRO A 155 10.11 3.89 -2.11
CA PRO A 155 9.94 4.56 -0.82
C PRO A 155 9.44 3.64 0.30
N LEU A 156 8.81 2.50 -0.05
CA LEU A 156 8.32 1.52 0.92
C LEU A 156 9.40 0.56 1.40
N THR A 157 10.53 0.45 0.70
CA THR A 157 11.60 -0.51 1.02
C THR A 157 12.32 -0.23 2.34
N VAL A 158 12.13 0.95 2.91
CA VAL A 158 12.64 1.32 4.24
C VAL A 158 11.84 0.67 5.37
N TYR A 159 10.61 0.22 5.10
CA TYR A 159 9.78 -0.46 6.08
C TYR A 159 10.06 -1.95 6.10
N LYS A 160 10.13 -2.52 7.30
CA LYS A 160 10.05 -3.97 7.47
C LYS A 160 8.59 -4.38 7.34
N VAL A 161 8.26 -5.04 6.22
CA VAL A 161 6.90 -5.54 6.00
C VAL A 161 6.80 -7.01 6.35
N LYS A 162 5.63 -7.44 6.80
CA LYS A 162 5.31 -8.84 7.08
C LYS A 162 5.16 -9.64 5.79
N GLY A 163 4.60 -9.02 4.77
CA GLY A 163 4.43 -9.63 3.47
C GLY A 163 3.87 -8.67 2.43
N VAL A 164 3.84 -9.17 1.21
CA VAL A 164 3.30 -8.47 0.04
C VAL A 164 2.23 -9.34 -0.60
N VAL A 165 1.09 -8.73 -0.89
CA VAL A 165 0.01 -9.34 -1.69
C VAL A 165 0.02 -8.66 -3.05
N TRP A 166 0.18 -9.44 -4.11
CA TRP A 166 0.26 -8.95 -5.48
C TRP A 166 -0.89 -9.48 -6.33
N TYR A 167 -1.61 -8.58 -7.03
CA TYR A 167 -2.67 -8.97 -7.94
C TYR A 167 -2.50 -8.28 -9.29
N GLN A 168 -2.05 -9.05 -10.26
CA GLN A 168 -1.79 -8.64 -11.64
C GLN A 168 -2.34 -9.70 -12.59
N ASN A 169 -3.06 -9.31 -13.64
CA ASN A 169 -3.55 -10.19 -14.71
C ASN A 169 -3.50 -9.48 -16.06
#